data_27c2c4cf9bd308aeac39809b2dc9aaea
#
_entry.id   27c2c4cf9bd308aeac39809b2dc9aaea
#
_cell.length_a   1.000
_cell.length_b   1.000
_cell.length_c   1.000
_cell.angle_alpha   90.00
_cell.angle_beta   90.00
_cell.angle_gamma   90.00
#
_symmetry.space_group_name_H-M   'P 1'
#
loop_
_entity.id
_entity.type
_entity.pdbx_description
1 polymer ?
#
loop_
_entity_poly.entity_id
_entity_poly.type
_entity_poly.pdbx_seq_one_letter_code
_entity_poly.pdbx_strand_id
1 'polypeptide(L)'
;MTHDEPDKRKVPKDIWDYFKEIDEMFDKLFESIEEGEFQGPFYYGISWTIGEDGRPIIREFGNIEPAAKGVKRSEVVKPFYDVIVDPNTNKVNVIVELPGAQKDKIDLEATERSLHIYAEGINKKYEADIPLDVEVNPDSAKASFVNGILQVSFEPKTPISQKGKKISIE
;
A
#
# COMPACT_ATOMS: atom_id res chain seq x y z
N MET A 1 10.24 -17.18 22.83
CA MET A 1 9.76 -17.25 21.42
C MET A 1 8.38 -16.66 21.38
N THR A 2 8.29 -15.41 21.03
CA THR A 2 7.03 -14.81 20.64
C THR A 2 6.72 -15.32 19.24
N HIS A 3 5.78 -16.26 19.11
CA HIS A 3 5.13 -16.51 17.85
C HIS A 3 4.39 -15.22 17.49
N ASP A 4 4.96 -14.47 16.57
CA ASP A 4 4.25 -13.42 15.86
C ASP A 4 3.16 -14.14 15.06
N GLU A 5 1.99 -14.32 15.69
CA GLU A 5 0.82 -14.72 14.90
C GLU A 5 0.62 -13.64 13.86
N PRO A 6 0.58 -13.98 12.58
CA PRO A 6 0.31 -12.98 11.55
C PRO A 6 -1.01 -12.29 11.92
N ASP A 7 -0.97 -10.98 11.96
CA ASP A 7 -2.13 -10.15 12.28
C ASP A 7 -3.30 -10.58 11.39
N LYS A 8 -4.22 -11.35 11.95
CA LYS A 8 -5.39 -11.93 11.25
C LYS A 8 -6.27 -10.85 10.61
N ARG A 9 -6.04 -9.56 10.96
CA ARG A 9 -6.71 -8.41 10.35
C ARG A 9 -6.15 -8.05 8.98
N LYS A 10 -4.97 -8.54 8.58
CA LYS A 10 -4.31 -8.19 7.31
C LYS A 10 -4.70 -9.08 6.14
N VAL A 11 -5.31 -10.24 6.38
CA VAL A 11 -5.77 -11.14 5.32
C VAL A 11 -7.18 -11.61 5.68
N PRO A 12 -8.21 -10.89 5.24
CA PRO A 12 -9.58 -11.36 5.43
C PRO A 12 -9.75 -12.74 4.77
N LYS A 13 -10.30 -13.70 5.49
CA LYS A 13 -10.58 -15.04 4.97
C LYS A 13 -11.64 -15.00 3.86
N ASP A 14 -12.49 -13.97 3.91
CA ASP A 14 -13.52 -13.68 2.97
C ASP A 14 -13.64 -12.16 2.79
N ILE A 15 -13.84 -11.70 1.57
CA ILE A 15 -14.04 -10.29 1.25
C ILE A 15 -15.27 -9.71 1.98
N TRP A 16 -16.29 -10.53 2.26
CA TRP A 16 -17.47 -10.13 3.02
C TRP A 16 -17.18 -9.81 4.48
N ASP A 17 -16.26 -10.54 5.11
CA ASP A 17 -15.81 -10.26 6.46
C ASP A 17 -15.09 -8.91 6.53
N TYR A 18 -14.32 -8.61 5.50
CA TYR A 18 -13.65 -7.32 5.37
C TYR A 18 -14.64 -6.17 5.23
N PHE A 19 -15.67 -6.32 4.42
CA PHE A 19 -16.71 -5.30 4.27
C PHE A 19 -17.49 -5.08 5.57
N LYS A 20 -17.73 -6.12 6.36
CA LYS A 20 -18.32 -5.98 7.70
C LYS A 20 -17.44 -5.16 8.64
N GLU A 21 -16.13 -5.41 8.65
CA GLU A 21 -15.18 -4.62 9.45
C GLU A 21 -15.19 -3.13 9.05
N ILE A 22 -15.31 -2.85 7.76
CA ILE A 22 -15.45 -1.48 7.27
C ILE A 22 -16.77 -0.85 7.74
N ASP A 23 -17.87 -1.55 7.64
CA ASP A 23 -19.18 -1.06 8.12
C ASP A 23 -19.12 -0.73 9.62
N GLU A 24 -18.54 -1.60 10.42
CA GLU A 24 -18.36 -1.36 11.86
C GLU A 24 -17.46 -0.15 12.13
N MET A 25 -16.42 0.02 11.33
CA MET A 25 -15.54 1.19 11.42
C MET A 25 -16.28 2.48 11.10
N PHE A 26 -17.10 2.49 10.05
CA PHE A 26 -17.93 3.63 9.69
C PHE A 26 -18.97 3.96 10.75
N ASP A 27 -19.65 2.96 11.32
CA ASP A 27 -20.60 3.16 12.40
C ASP A 27 -19.94 3.84 13.60
N LYS A 28 -18.77 3.39 14.01
CA LYS A 28 -17.99 4.01 15.09
C LYS A 28 -17.52 5.42 14.74
N LEU A 29 -17.14 5.65 13.49
CA LEU A 29 -16.75 6.97 13.02
C LEU A 29 -17.92 7.97 13.11
N PHE A 30 -19.09 7.58 12.62
CA PHE A 30 -20.29 8.44 12.67
C PHE A 30 -20.72 8.72 14.11
N GLU A 31 -20.69 7.72 14.99
CA GLU A 31 -20.95 7.90 16.41
C GLU A 31 -19.98 8.91 17.04
N SER A 32 -18.69 8.78 16.77
CA SER A 32 -17.65 9.71 17.26
C SER A 32 -17.82 11.13 16.73
N ILE A 33 -18.33 11.29 15.51
CA ILE A 33 -18.65 12.61 14.92
C ILE A 33 -19.84 13.22 15.62
N GLU A 34 -20.91 12.45 15.85
CA GLU A 34 -22.13 12.92 16.53
C GLU A 34 -21.84 13.32 17.98
N GLU A 35 -20.96 12.60 18.65
CA GLU A 35 -20.51 12.93 20.01
C GLU A 35 -19.52 14.10 20.07
N GLY A 36 -19.06 14.61 18.92
CA GLY A 36 -18.10 15.71 18.83
C GLY A 36 -16.67 15.35 19.21
N GLU A 37 -16.38 14.07 19.37
CA GLU A 37 -15.04 13.57 19.73
C GLU A 37 -14.07 13.57 18.54
N PHE A 38 -14.62 13.52 17.32
CA PHE A 38 -13.82 13.43 16.10
C PHE A 38 -14.02 14.66 15.22
N GLN A 39 -12.94 15.41 15.01
CA GLN A 39 -12.93 16.62 14.17
C GLN A 39 -12.05 16.39 12.94
N GLY A 40 -12.62 16.66 11.75
CA GLY A 40 -11.94 16.50 10.47
C GLY A 40 -11.19 17.73 10.00
N PRO A 41 -10.57 17.71 8.82
CA PRO A 41 -10.90 16.84 7.69
C PRO A 41 -10.32 15.43 7.84
N PHE A 42 -11.09 14.47 7.37
CA PHE A 42 -10.69 13.06 7.30
C PHE A 42 -11.05 12.47 5.93
N TYR A 43 -10.31 11.48 5.51
CA TYR A 43 -10.58 10.69 4.32
C TYR A 43 -10.07 9.26 4.48
N TYR A 44 -10.74 8.35 3.83
CA TYR A 44 -10.42 6.94 3.83
C TYR A 44 -10.80 6.34 2.49
N GLY A 45 -9.98 5.44 2.00
CA GLY A 45 -10.27 4.70 0.80
C GLY A 45 -9.68 3.30 0.86
N ILE A 46 -10.25 2.43 0.05
CA ILE A 46 -9.77 1.08 -0.17
C ILE A 46 -9.65 0.81 -1.66
N SER A 47 -8.66 0.01 -2.00
CA SER A 47 -8.57 -0.61 -3.31
C SER A 47 -8.47 -2.11 -3.11
N TRP A 48 -9.18 -2.87 -3.92
CA TRP A 48 -9.04 -4.31 -3.92
C TRP A 48 -8.91 -4.84 -5.34
N THR A 49 -8.09 -5.85 -5.48
CA THR A 49 -7.84 -6.55 -6.74
C THR A 49 -7.81 -8.05 -6.47
N ILE A 50 -7.95 -8.85 -7.49
CA ILE A 50 -7.76 -10.29 -7.41
C ILE A 50 -6.35 -10.59 -7.90
N GLY A 51 -5.53 -11.19 -7.01
CA GLY A 51 -4.19 -11.64 -7.35
C GLY A 51 -4.19 -12.84 -8.31
N GLU A 52 -3.03 -13.18 -8.81
CA GLU A 52 -2.86 -14.33 -9.74
C GLU A 52 -3.24 -15.68 -9.10
N ASP A 53 -3.13 -15.78 -7.78
CA ASP A 53 -3.54 -16.93 -6.98
C ASP A 53 -5.06 -16.97 -6.68
N GLY A 54 -5.84 -16.03 -7.24
CA GLY A 54 -7.27 -15.88 -7.00
C GLY A 54 -7.64 -15.25 -5.65
N ARG A 55 -6.67 -14.82 -4.86
CA ARG A 55 -6.93 -14.19 -3.56
C ARG A 55 -7.12 -12.68 -3.70
N PRO A 56 -8.02 -12.08 -2.91
CA PRO A 56 -8.16 -10.65 -2.88
C PRO A 56 -6.94 -9.99 -2.24
N ILE A 57 -6.43 -8.95 -2.91
CA ILE A 57 -5.41 -8.05 -2.38
C ILE A 57 -6.12 -6.76 -2.02
N ILE A 58 -6.13 -6.41 -0.74
CA ILE A 58 -6.81 -5.23 -0.24
C ILE A 58 -5.77 -4.24 0.28
N ARG A 59 -5.91 -2.99 -0.14
CA ARG A 59 -5.06 -1.88 0.30
C ARG A 59 -5.93 -0.77 0.84
N GLU A 60 -5.55 -0.26 2.00
CA GLU A 60 -6.20 0.88 2.64
C GLU A 60 -5.31 2.11 2.55
N PHE A 61 -5.92 3.27 2.35
CA PHE A 61 -5.24 4.55 2.33
C PHE A 61 -6.08 5.64 2.99
N GLY A 62 -5.43 6.69 3.46
CA GLY A 62 -6.10 7.80 4.13
C GLY A 62 -5.50 8.15 5.49
N ASN A 63 -6.25 8.93 6.27
CA ASN A 63 -5.83 9.47 7.55
C ASN A 63 -6.68 9.02 8.74
N ILE A 64 -7.41 7.92 8.58
CA ILE A 64 -8.25 7.32 9.63
C ILE A 64 -7.71 5.94 9.94
N GLU A 65 -7.67 5.60 11.22
CA GLU A 65 -7.34 4.27 11.67
C GLU A 65 -8.21 3.83 12.84
N PRO A 66 -8.49 2.51 12.99
CA PRO A 66 -9.19 1.99 14.14
C PRO A 66 -8.44 2.29 15.43
N ALA A 67 -9.18 2.65 16.47
CA ALA A 67 -8.68 2.84 17.82
C ALA A 67 -9.39 1.92 18.82
N ALA A 68 -8.88 1.81 20.03
CA ALA A 68 -9.47 0.99 21.08
C ALA A 68 -10.92 1.41 21.41
N LYS A 69 -11.21 2.69 21.27
CA LYS A 69 -12.57 3.26 21.33
C LYS A 69 -12.83 4.06 20.07
N GLY A 70 -13.53 3.43 19.10
CA GLY A 70 -13.93 4.12 17.88
C GLY A 70 -12.83 4.22 16.81
N VAL A 71 -12.67 5.40 16.27
CA VAL A 71 -11.75 5.72 15.17
C VAL A 71 -10.94 6.95 15.52
N LYS A 72 -9.67 6.97 15.18
CA LYS A 72 -8.80 8.15 15.37
C LYS A 72 -8.27 8.65 14.04
N ARG A 73 -7.98 9.94 13.98
CA ARG A 73 -7.23 10.54 12.90
C ARG A 73 -5.75 10.27 13.08
N SER A 74 -5.11 9.76 12.05
CA SER A 74 -3.65 9.63 12.02
C SER A 74 -3.02 10.94 11.55
N GLU A 75 -1.94 11.36 12.20
CA GLU A 75 -1.12 12.48 11.72
C GLU A 75 -0.32 12.10 10.47
N VAL A 76 -0.11 10.79 10.29
CA VAL A 76 0.59 10.23 9.15
C VAL A 76 -0.43 9.61 8.21
N VAL A 77 -0.38 10.01 6.97
CA VAL A 77 -1.27 9.55 5.92
C VAL A 77 -0.68 8.32 5.25
N LYS A 78 -1.49 7.28 5.09
CA LYS A 78 -1.15 6.15 4.22
C LYS A 78 -1.45 6.55 2.77
N PRO A 79 -0.42 6.66 1.91
CA PRO A 79 -0.62 7.05 0.53
C PRO A 79 -1.23 5.91 -0.29
N PHE A 80 -1.91 6.29 -1.37
CA PHE A 80 -2.25 5.31 -2.42
C PHE A 80 -0.98 4.89 -3.15
N TYR A 81 -0.83 3.58 -3.41
CA TYR A 81 0.27 3.04 -4.19
C TYR A 81 -0.16 1.86 -5.06
N ASP A 82 0.61 1.60 -6.08
CA ASP A 82 0.48 0.42 -6.92
C ASP A 82 1.84 -0.20 -7.22
N VAL A 83 1.85 -1.52 -7.36
CA VAL A 83 3.06 -2.30 -7.69
C VAL A 83 2.82 -3.04 -9.00
N ILE A 84 3.59 -2.70 -10.01
CA ILE A 84 3.47 -3.24 -11.36
C ILE A 84 4.68 -4.11 -11.66
N VAL A 85 4.44 -5.40 -11.86
CA VAL A 85 5.45 -6.35 -12.31
C VAL A 85 5.33 -6.49 -13.82
N ASP A 86 6.30 -5.99 -14.57
CA ASP A 86 6.28 -5.98 -16.03
C ASP A 86 7.23 -7.05 -16.58
N PRO A 87 6.70 -8.15 -17.13
CA PRO A 87 7.52 -9.20 -17.72
C PRO A 87 8.19 -8.78 -19.04
N ASN A 88 7.64 -7.77 -19.73
CA ASN A 88 8.19 -7.32 -21.02
C ASN A 88 9.48 -6.52 -20.82
N THR A 89 9.52 -5.66 -19.80
CA THR A 89 10.70 -4.85 -19.47
C THR A 89 11.57 -5.50 -18.40
N ASN A 90 11.12 -6.60 -17.79
CA ASN A 90 11.76 -7.25 -16.64
C ASN A 90 12.02 -6.25 -15.51
N LYS A 91 10.99 -5.48 -15.16
CA LYS A 91 11.03 -4.45 -14.12
C LYS A 91 9.88 -4.62 -13.14
N VAL A 92 10.15 -4.21 -11.90
CA VAL A 92 9.14 -4.01 -10.86
C VAL A 92 9.04 -2.51 -10.61
N ASN A 93 7.89 -1.93 -10.89
CA ASN A 93 7.64 -0.51 -10.72
C ASN A 93 6.68 -0.28 -9.57
N VAL A 94 7.06 0.57 -8.64
CA VAL A 94 6.21 1.03 -7.54
C VAL A 94 5.83 2.48 -7.83
N ILE A 95 4.54 2.76 -7.87
CA ILE A 95 3.98 4.09 -8.09
C ILE A 95 3.27 4.50 -6.81
N VAL A 96 3.59 5.68 -6.28
CA VAL A 96 3.02 6.18 -5.03
C VAL A 96 2.56 7.62 -5.21
N GLU A 97 1.35 7.90 -4.78
CA GLU A 97 0.80 9.26 -4.80
C GLU A 97 1.14 9.99 -3.50
N LEU A 98 1.97 11.02 -3.61
CA LEU A 98 2.41 11.86 -2.49
C LEU A 98 2.11 13.34 -2.76
N PRO A 99 0.83 13.71 -2.95
CA PRO A 99 0.50 15.08 -3.29
C PRO A 99 0.93 16.07 -2.21
N GLY A 100 1.63 17.12 -2.62
CA GLY A 100 2.17 18.13 -1.72
C GLY A 100 3.47 17.74 -0.99
N ALA A 101 4.01 16.55 -1.22
CA ALA A 101 5.31 16.18 -0.66
C ALA A 101 6.45 16.98 -1.29
N GLN A 102 7.49 17.22 -0.53
CA GLN A 102 8.71 17.91 -0.97
C GLN A 102 9.76 16.87 -1.32
N LYS A 103 10.32 16.98 -2.52
CA LYS A 103 11.29 16.00 -3.05
C LYS A 103 12.48 15.75 -2.13
N ASP A 104 13.00 16.79 -1.51
CA ASP A 104 14.13 16.74 -0.60
C ASP A 104 13.79 16.19 0.80
N LYS A 105 12.50 15.92 1.05
CA LYS A 105 11.98 15.32 2.28
C LYS A 105 11.34 13.95 2.07
N ILE A 106 11.71 13.28 1.02
CA ILE A 106 11.31 11.91 0.73
C ILE A 106 12.46 10.99 1.09
N ASP A 107 12.23 10.08 2.02
CA ASP A 107 13.16 9.03 2.40
C ASP A 107 12.66 7.68 1.90
N LEU A 108 13.55 6.94 1.25
CA LEU A 108 13.26 5.63 0.67
C LEU A 108 14.25 4.61 1.21
N GLU A 109 13.75 3.48 1.66
CA GLU A 109 14.55 2.34 2.07
C GLU A 109 13.98 1.05 1.46
N ALA A 110 14.80 0.31 0.75
CA ALA A 110 14.38 -0.91 0.09
C ALA A 110 15.11 -2.13 0.66
N THR A 111 14.36 -3.21 0.78
CA THR A 111 14.86 -4.55 0.97
C THR A 111 14.58 -5.38 -0.29
N GLU A 112 14.94 -6.64 -0.28
CA GLU A 112 14.63 -7.53 -1.40
C GLU A 112 13.12 -7.75 -1.60
N ARG A 113 12.30 -7.51 -0.56
CA ARG A 113 10.88 -7.83 -0.52
C ARG A 113 9.97 -6.67 -0.15
N SER A 114 10.52 -5.50 0.13
CA SER A 114 9.73 -4.35 0.57
C SER A 114 10.36 -3.03 0.19
N LEU A 115 9.52 -2.01 0.06
CA LEU A 115 9.92 -0.62 -0.05
C LEU A 115 9.25 0.16 1.07
N HIS A 116 10.05 0.74 1.96
CA HIS A 116 9.60 1.69 2.96
C HIS A 116 9.70 3.12 2.43
N ILE A 117 8.66 3.89 2.61
CA ILE A 117 8.56 5.28 2.18
C ILE A 117 8.15 6.15 3.35
N TYR A 118 8.89 7.20 3.58
CA TYR A 118 8.50 8.31 4.42
C TYR A 118 8.62 9.62 3.64
N ALA A 119 7.63 10.49 3.72
CA ALA A 119 7.65 11.77 3.04
C ALA A 119 6.98 12.87 3.87
N GLU A 120 7.51 14.06 3.80
CA GLU A 120 6.90 15.25 4.39
C GLU A 120 6.44 16.22 3.30
N GLY A 121 5.25 16.74 3.47
CA GLY A 121 4.69 17.84 2.70
C GLY A 121 4.41 19.06 3.60
N ILE A 122 3.76 20.07 3.05
CA ILE A 122 3.50 21.34 3.75
C ILE A 122 2.68 21.12 5.02
N ASN A 123 1.65 20.26 4.98
CA ASN A 123 0.79 19.99 6.13
C ASN A 123 0.49 18.48 6.30
N LYS A 124 1.28 17.62 5.68
CA LYS A 124 1.03 16.18 5.66
C LYS A 124 2.34 15.44 5.79
N LYS A 125 2.28 14.31 6.47
CA LYS A 125 3.33 13.30 6.49
C LYS A 125 2.77 12.04 5.89
N TYR A 126 3.57 11.35 5.09
CA TYR A 126 3.21 10.09 4.47
C TYR A 126 4.15 9.00 4.95
N GLU A 127 3.62 7.82 5.17
CA GLU A 127 4.41 6.64 5.47
C GLU A 127 3.74 5.39 4.90
N ALA A 128 4.53 4.54 4.28
CA ALA A 128 4.05 3.27 3.76
C ALA A 128 5.16 2.22 3.77
N ASP A 129 4.78 1.01 4.16
CA ASP A 129 5.56 -0.21 3.94
C ASP A 129 4.91 -0.98 2.81
N ILE A 130 5.57 -1.02 1.67
CA ILE A 130 5.03 -1.62 0.45
C ILE A 130 5.67 -2.98 0.25
N PRO A 131 4.90 -4.07 0.38
CA PRO A 131 5.40 -5.40 0.07
C PRO A 131 5.60 -5.57 -1.43
N LEU A 132 6.69 -6.20 -1.81
CA LEU A 132 6.99 -6.56 -3.20
C LEU A 132 6.74 -8.06 -3.37
N ASP A 133 5.86 -8.42 -4.30
CA ASP A 133 5.51 -9.83 -4.55
C ASP A 133 6.64 -10.61 -5.24
N VAL A 134 7.58 -9.89 -5.82
CA VAL A 134 8.77 -10.43 -6.49
C VAL A 134 10.01 -9.93 -5.77
N GLU A 135 10.95 -10.82 -5.49
CA GLU A 135 12.25 -10.41 -4.93
C GLU A 135 13.01 -9.54 -5.91
N VAL A 136 13.45 -8.40 -5.43
CA VAL A 136 14.17 -7.41 -6.22
C VAL A 136 15.60 -7.25 -5.73
N ASN A 137 16.44 -6.67 -6.59
CA ASN A 137 17.76 -6.19 -6.18
C ASN A 137 17.63 -4.74 -5.69
N PRO A 138 17.79 -4.47 -4.38
CA PRO A 138 17.68 -3.10 -3.86
C PRO A 138 18.70 -2.13 -4.47
N ASP A 139 19.87 -2.61 -4.84
CA ASP A 139 20.92 -1.79 -5.45
C ASP A 139 20.56 -1.32 -6.87
N SER A 140 19.60 -1.94 -7.52
CA SER A 140 19.08 -1.55 -8.84
C SER A 140 18.07 -0.42 -8.80
N ALA A 141 17.64 -0.01 -7.61
CA ALA A 141 16.56 0.97 -7.44
C ALA A 141 16.86 2.31 -8.13
N LYS A 142 15.90 2.79 -8.89
CA LYS A 142 15.89 4.13 -9.48
C LYS A 142 14.59 4.80 -9.12
N ALA A 143 14.67 6.01 -8.59
CA ALA A 143 13.50 6.76 -8.16
C ALA A 143 13.39 8.09 -8.89
N SER A 144 12.16 8.49 -9.20
CA SER A 144 11.82 9.81 -9.70
C SER A 144 10.57 10.33 -8.98
N PHE A 145 10.50 11.64 -8.80
CA PHE A 145 9.36 12.31 -8.21
C PHE A 145 8.96 13.51 -9.05
N VAL A 146 7.78 13.46 -9.64
CA VAL A 146 7.26 14.47 -10.54
C VAL A 146 5.77 14.69 -10.28
N ASN A 147 5.36 15.93 -10.10
CA ASN A 147 3.95 16.30 -9.90
C ASN A 147 3.22 15.50 -8.80
N GLY A 148 3.90 15.25 -7.69
CA GLY A 148 3.34 14.51 -6.57
C GLY A 148 3.31 12.99 -6.76
N ILE A 149 3.88 12.48 -7.83
CA ILE A 149 3.97 11.03 -8.10
C ILE A 149 5.41 10.57 -7.91
N LEU A 150 5.60 9.66 -6.98
CA LEU A 150 6.85 8.93 -6.80
C LEU A 150 6.80 7.64 -7.61
N GLN A 151 7.82 7.41 -8.40
CA GLN A 151 8.02 6.15 -9.11
C GLN A 151 9.36 5.55 -8.71
N VAL A 152 9.35 4.30 -8.26
CA VAL A 152 10.56 3.54 -7.94
C VAL A 152 10.60 2.28 -8.80
N SER A 153 11.69 2.09 -9.51
CA SER A 153 11.88 0.95 -10.42
C SER A 153 13.02 0.06 -9.92
N PHE A 154 12.77 -1.24 -9.92
CA PHE A 154 13.74 -2.26 -9.50
C PHE A 154 13.93 -3.30 -10.59
N GLU A 155 15.11 -3.92 -10.58
CA GLU A 155 15.34 -5.17 -11.30
C GLU A 155 14.99 -6.35 -10.39
N PRO A 156 14.21 -7.34 -10.86
CA PRO A 156 13.95 -8.54 -10.09
C PRO A 156 15.23 -9.38 -9.96
N LYS A 157 15.39 -10.06 -8.84
CA LYS A 157 16.53 -10.98 -8.61
C LYS A 157 16.56 -12.13 -9.60
N THR A 158 15.39 -12.63 -9.94
CA THR A 158 15.19 -13.70 -10.92
C THR A 158 14.34 -13.14 -12.07
N PRO A 159 14.71 -13.40 -13.32
CA PRO A 159 13.93 -12.94 -14.46
C PRO A 159 12.44 -13.30 -14.31
N ILE A 160 11.55 -12.33 -14.59
CA ILE A 160 10.12 -12.55 -14.57
C ILE A 160 9.77 -13.51 -15.71
N SER A 161 9.23 -14.68 -15.38
CA SER A 161 8.84 -15.64 -16.40
C SER A 161 7.65 -15.13 -17.19
N GLN A 162 7.79 -15.05 -18.50
CA GLN A 162 6.64 -14.85 -19.38
C GLN A 162 5.73 -16.06 -19.29
N LYS A 163 4.47 -15.85 -18.96
CA LYS A 163 3.47 -16.91 -18.92
C LYS A 163 3.18 -17.40 -20.34
N GLY A 164 3.54 -18.63 -20.57
CA GLY A 164 3.18 -19.36 -21.76
C GLY A 164 4.27 -19.41 -22.85
N LYS A 165 4.47 -20.60 -23.37
CA LYS A 165 5.28 -20.88 -24.54
C LYS A 165 4.34 -21.13 -25.72
N LYS A 166 4.55 -20.44 -26.83
CA LYS A 166 3.84 -20.73 -28.06
C LYS A 166 4.21 -22.12 -28.55
N ILE A 167 3.22 -23.00 -28.70
CA ILE A 167 3.40 -24.35 -29.18
C ILE A 167 2.99 -24.39 -30.66
N SER A 168 3.90 -24.86 -31.51
CA SER A 168 3.57 -25.13 -32.90
C SER A 168 2.92 -26.52 -33.04
N ILE A 169 1.94 -26.59 -33.87
CA ILE A 169 1.28 -27.88 -34.25
C ILE A 169 2.03 -28.42 -35.45
N GLU A 170 2.51 -29.63 -35.34
CA GLU A 170 3.08 -30.39 -36.44
C GLU A 170 1.99 -31.05 -37.29
#